data_b26155b47acb1ecef756134249088864
#
_entry.id   b26155b47acb1ecef756134249088864
#
_cell.length_a   1.000
_cell.length_b   1.000
_cell.length_c   1.000
_cell.angle_alpha   90.00
_cell.angle_beta   90.00
_cell.angle_gamma   90.00
#
_symmetry.space_group_name_H-M   'P 1'
#
loop_
_entity.id
_entity.type
_entity.pdbx_description
1 polymer ?
#
loop_
_entity_poly.entity_id
_entity_poly.type
_entity_poly.pdbx_seq_one_letter_code
_entity_poly.pdbx_strand_id
1 'polypeptide(L)'
;MMQLVHGGDWAGYRAQYGQDALDFSANVSPLGLPEGVAKAITAALATADRYPDPLCRALRAKLAVHETVPAEHILCGNGAADLIFRLVWAAKPRTALLPAPTFAEYAAALETAGCTVRGQFLREIEDFAVTEAFISAVDEDTDMVFLCQPNNPTGQLTPLALVEALLHRCEACGALLVVDECFLDFLPQSEVLSAKKLLASPNLIILKAFTKLYGMAGVRLGYCLCSNIALLDKMQAAGQPWAVSCLLYTSPSPRD
;
A
#
# COMPACT_ATOMS: atom_id res chain seq x y z
N MET A 1 -20.72 6.81 17.94
CA MET A 1 -19.60 7.76 17.77
C MET A 1 -18.51 7.00 17.00
N MET A 2 -18.06 7.49 15.86
CA MET A 2 -17.03 6.82 15.05
C MET A 2 -15.71 6.85 15.84
N GLN A 3 -15.13 5.69 16.10
CA GLN A 3 -13.86 5.61 16.83
C GLN A 3 -12.72 5.82 15.82
N LEU A 4 -11.87 6.81 16.06
CA LEU A 4 -10.67 6.99 15.24
C LEU A 4 -9.65 5.90 15.60
N VAL A 5 -9.28 5.09 14.60
CA VAL A 5 -8.34 3.97 14.76
C VAL A 5 -6.91 4.40 14.40
N HIS A 6 -6.77 5.53 13.68
CA HIS A 6 -5.48 6.01 13.16
C HIS A 6 -4.99 7.25 13.91
N GLY A 7 -3.65 7.40 13.96
CA GLY A 7 -3.00 8.61 14.39
C GLY A 7 -3.13 9.76 13.38
N GLY A 8 -2.59 10.94 13.73
CA GLY A 8 -2.58 12.12 12.86
C GLY A 8 -3.86 12.94 12.88
N ASP A 9 -4.68 12.83 13.93
CA ASP A 9 -5.87 13.67 14.11
C ASP A 9 -5.51 15.07 14.63
N TRP A 10 -4.81 15.83 13.80
CA TRP A 10 -4.41 17.21 14.09
C TRP A 10 -5.61 18.15 14.35
N ALA A 11 -6.67 17.98 13.55
CA ALA A 11 -7.84 18.81 13.62
C ALA A 11 -8.62 18.62 14.93
N GLY A 12 -8.83 17.36 15.34
CA GLY A 12 -9.47 17.00 16.59
C GLY A 12 -8.67 17.48 17.79
N TYR A 13 -7.35 17.27 17.79
CA TYR A 13 -6.48 17.74 18.86
C TYR A 13 -6.49 19.26 18.99
N ARG A 14 -6.35 20.01 17.86
CA ARG A 14 -6.41 21.46 17.86
C ARG A 14 -7.78 21.99 18.34
N ALA A 15 -8.87 21.35 17.92
CA ALA A 15 -10.21 21.72 18.38
C ALA A 15 -10.40 21.54 19.88
N GLN A 16 -9.80 20.50 20.46
CA GLN A 16 -9.91 20.17 21.88
C GLN A 16 -8.98 21.00 22.76
N TYR A 17 -7.74 21.28 22.32
CA TYR A 17 -6.69 21.87 23.16
C TYR A 17 -6.22 23.26 22.69
N GLY A 18 -6.70 23.78 21.57
CA GLY A 18 -6.39 25.12 21.04
C GLY A 18 -4.95 25.28 20.51
N GLN A 19 -4.18 24.20 20.41
CA GLN A 19 -2.78 24.22 19.96
C GLN A 19 -2.45 22.96 19.12
N ASP A 20 -1.32 22.99 18.42
CA ASP A 20 -0.83 21.83 17.67
C ASP A 20 -0.26 20.76 18.59
N ALA A 21 -0.48 19.50 18.23
CA ALA A 21 0.10 18.36 18.92
C ALA A 21 1.58 18.19 18.58
N LEU A 22 2.36 17.68 19.54
CA LEU A 22 3.59 16.98 19.23
C LEU A 22 3.22 15.55 18.85
N ASP A 23 3.16 15.27 17.53
CA ASP A 23 2.59 14.05 17.01
C ASP A 23 3.62 12.92 16.90
N PHE A 24 3.41 11.85 17.71
CA PHE A 24 4.13 10.58 17.62
C PHE A 24 3.24 9.45 17.11
N SER A 25 2.03 9.74 16.62
CA SER A 25 1.05 8.75 16.20
C SER A 25 1.08 8.43 14.70
N ALA A 26 1.74 9.27 13.90
CA ALA A 26 1.84 9.11 12.45
C ALA A 26 3.28 8.80 12.02
N ASN A 27 3.47 7.67 11.33
CA ASN A 27 4.78 7.25 10.81
C ASN A 27 5.06 7.92 9.45
N VAL A 28 5.35 9.23 9.47
CA VAL A 28 5.68 10.04 8.29
C VAL A 28 7.07 10.64 8.48
N SER A 29 7.84 10.76 7.40
CA SER A 29 9.19 11.35 7.43
C SER A 29 9.16 12.74 8.09
N PRO A 30 10.01 13.00 9.09
CA PRO A 30 10.10 14.31 9.75
C PRO A 30 10.71 15.39 8.84
N LEU A 31 11.29 15.01 7.68
CA LEU A 31 11.85 15.95 6.71
C LEU A 31 10.78 16.73 5.95
N GLY A 32 9.51 16.31 6.06
CA GLY A 32 8.39 16.96 5.39
C GLY A 32 8.33 16.70 3.89
N LEU A 33 7.56 17.55 3.18
CA LEU A 33 7.39 17.46 1.74
C LEU A 33 8.65 17.94 1.02
N PRO A 34 9.25 17.18 0.08
CA PRO A 34 10.40 17.61 -0.70
C PRO A 34 10.13 18.90 -1.48
N GLU A 35 11.11 19.80 -1.54
CA GLU A 35 10.95 21.10 -2.18
C GLU A 35 10.57 20.99 -3.67
N GLY A 36 11.16 20.04 -4.41
CA GLY A 36 10.83 19.77 -5.80
C GLY A 36 9.37 19.38 -5.99
N VAL A 37 8.84 18.54 -5.08
CA VAL A 37 7.42 18.13 -5.09
C VAL A 37 6.52 19.34 -4.80
N ALA A 38 6.84 20.17 -3.81
CA ALA A 38 6.08 21.36 -3.49
C ALA A 38 6.02 22.35 -4.69
N LYS A 39 7.15 22.59 -5.36
CA LYS A 39 7.24 23.42 -6.58
C LYS A 39 6.38 22.85 -7.72
N ALA A 40 6.46 21.54 -7.95
CA ALA A 40 5.69 20.89 -9.01
C ALA A 40 4.18 20.96 -8.77
N ILE A 41 3.74 20.73 -7.52
CA ILE A 41 2.33 20.88 -7.12
C ILE A 41 1.86 22.32 -7.35
N THR A 42 2.65 23.31 -6.93
CA THR A 42 2.32 24.73 -7.10
C THR A 42 2.19 25.10 -8.59
N ALA A 43 3.08 24.60 -9.44
CA ALA A 43 3.01 24.83 -10.89
C ALA A 43 1.78 24.17 -11.52
N ALA A 44 1.38 22.99 -11.03
CA ALA A 44 0.21 22.26 -11.52
C ALA A 44 -1.13 22.91 -11.18
N LEU A 45 -1.18 23.84 -10.21
CA LEU A 45 -2.39 24.61 -9.89
C LEU A 45 -2.92 25.40 -11.09
N ALA A 46 -2.06 25.79 -12.04
CA ALA A 46 -2.46 26.47 -13.27
C ALA A 46 -3.39 25.64 -14.17
N THR A 47 -3.52 24.34 -13.93
CA THR A 47 -4.36 23.41 -14.70
C THR A 47 -5.44 22.74 -13.84
N ALA A 48 -5.65 23.22 -12.61
CA ALA A 48 -6.58 22.62 -11.66
C ALA A 48 -8.08 22.77 -12.06
N ASP A 49 -8.36 23.58 -13.07
CA ASP A 49 -9.68 23.73 -13.71
C ASP A 49 -10.05 22.57 -14.65
N ARG A 50 -9.13 21.59 -14.83
CA ARG A 50 -9.33 20.46 -15.74
C ARG A 50 -9.40 19.14 -14.95
N TYR A 51 -10.25 18.23 -15.41
CA TYR A 51 -10.27 16.89 -14.85
C TYR A 51 -8.93 16.19 -15.06
N PRO A 52 -8.46 15.43 -14.06
CA PRO A 52 -7.26 14.58 -14.20
C PRO A 52 -7.42 13.51 -15.30
N ASP A 53 -6.29 13.00 -15.80
CA ASP A 53 -6.30 11.80 -16.64
C ASP A 53 -6.76 10.58 -15.81
N PRO A 54 -7.92 9.97 -16.11
CA PRO A 54 -8.47 8.86 -15.32
C PRO A 54 -7.58 7.60 -15.36
N LEU A 55 -6.67 7.49 -16.32
CA LEU A 55 -5.75 6.37 -16.45
C LEU A 55 -4.33 6.69 -15.94
N CYS A 56 -4.10 7.90 -15.42
CA CYS A 56 -2.79 8.35 -14.90
C CYS A 56 -1.61 8.06 -15.85
N ARG A 57 -1.80 8.20 -17.18
CA ARG A 57 -0.83 7.72 -18.20
C ARG A 57 0.57 8.29 -18.02
N ALA A 58 0.69 9.59 -17.81
CA ALA A 58 1.98 10.25 -17.62
C ALA A 58 2.68 9.79 -16.32
N LEU A 59 1.92 9.65 -15.23
CA LEU A 59 2.43 9.16 -13.94
C LEU A 59 2.86 7.69 -14.05
N ARG A 60 2.03 6.83 -14.64
CA ARG A 60 2.36 5.41 -14.86
C ARG A 60 3.62 5.23 -15.71
N ALA A 61 3.80 6.05 -16.75
CA ALA A 61 5.02 6.00 -17.57
C ALA A 61 6.29 6.33 -16.76
N LYS A 62 6.23 7.34 -15.88
CA LYS A 62 7.36 7.67 -14.98
C LYS A 62 7.61 6.56 -13.97
N LEU A 63 6.56 6.03 -13.35
CA LEU A 63 6.67 4.91 -12.41
C LEU A 63 7.22 3.65 -13.08
N ALA A 64 6.83 3.37 -14.33
CA ALA A 64 7.35 2.23 -15.10
C ALA A 64 8.87 2.28 -15.27
N VAL A 65 9.41 3.48 -15.57
CA VAL A 65 10.85 3.70 -15.64
C VAL A 65 11.52 3.53 -14.27
N HIS A 66 10.92 4.13 -13.23
CA HIS A 66 11.45 4.07 -11.86
C HIS A 66 11.48 2.64 -11.31
N GLU A 67 10.39 1.92 -11.47
CA GLU A 67 10.25 0.54 -10.96
C GLU A 67 10.86 -0.51 -11.90
N THR A 68 11.22 -0.13 -13.12
CA THR A 68 11.71 -1.05 -14.15
C THR A 68 10.70 -2.16 -14.45
N VAL A 69 9.42 -1.77 -14.58
CA VAL A 69 8.29 -2.68 -14.90
C VAL A 69 7.44 -2.09 -16.03
N PRO A 70 6.69 -2.90 -16.78
CA PRO A 70 5.74 -2.39 -17.77
C PRO A 70 4.69 -1.45 -17.16
N ALA A 71 4.31 -0.38 -17.86
CA ALA A 71 3.33 0.57 -17.36
C ALA A 71 1.93 -0.05 -17.17
N GLU A 72 1.59 -1.09 -17.91
CA GLU A 72 0.37 -1.89 -17.75
C GLU A 72 0.32 -2.68 -16.43
N HIS A 73 1.46 -2.94 -15.81
CA HIS A 73 1.54 -3.58 -14.49
C HIS A 73 1.31 -2.61 -13.32
N ILE A 74 1.02 -1.33 -13.59
CA ILE A 74 0.89 -0.29 -12.58
C ILE A 74 -0.54 0.25 -12.54
N LEU A 75 -1.10 0.34 -11.34
CA LEU A 75 -2.34 1.08 -11.07
C LEU A 75 -2.07 2.13 -9.99
N CYS A 76 -2.45 3.38 -10.26
CA CYS A 76 -2.34 4.48 -9.32
C CYS A 76 -3.65 4.68 -8.53
N GLY A 77 -3.55 5.15 -7.28
CA GLY A 77 -4.69 5.39 -6.42
C GLY A 77 -4.47 6.53 -5.42
N ASN A 78 -5.52 6.87 -4.70
CA ASN A 78 -5.53 7.90 -3.65
C ASN A 78 -4.85 7.40 -2.37
N GLY A 79 -3.54 7.12 -2.45
CA GLY A 79 -2.78 6.40 -1.43
C GLY A 79 -3.00 4.89 -1.50
N ALA A 80 -2.19 4.12 -0.74
CA ALA A 80 -2.30 2.67 -0.69
C ALA A 80 -3.65 2.20 -0.13
N ALA A 81 -4.24 2.95 0.80
CA ALA A 81 -5.55 2.60 1.39
C ALA A 81 -6.64 2.49 0.32
N ASP A 82 -6.72 3.45 -0.64
CA ASP A 82 -7.67 3.36 -1.75
C ASP A 82 -7.47 2.07 -2.57
N LEU A 83 -6.21 1.70 -2.83
CA LEU A 83 -5.88 0.48 -3.58
C LEU A 83 -6.22 -0.80 -2.81
N ILE A 84 -6.08 -0.81 -1.48
CA ILE A 84 -6.49 -1.94 -0.62
C ILE A 84 -8.00 -2.17 -0.76
N PHE A 85 -8.81 -1.12 -0.62
CA PHE A 85 -10.27 -1.23 -0.77
C PHE A 85 -10.67 -1.66 -2.18
N ARG A 86 -10.07 -1.07 -3.23
CA ARG A 86 -10.33 -1.48 -4.63
C ARG A 86 -9.97 -2.93 -4.89
N LEU A 87 -8.83 -3.39 -4.35
CA LEU A 87 -8.40 -4.77 -4.47
C LEU A 87 -9.41 -5.74 -3.87
N VAL A 88 -9.84 -5.46 -2.64
CA VAL A 88 -10.81 -6.30 -1.93
C VAL A 88 -12.14 -6.36 -2.70
N TRP A 89 -12.64 -5.20 -3.17
CA TRP A 89 -13.88 -5.15 -3.95
C TRP A 89 -13.76 -5.78 -5.34
N ALA A 90 -12.57 -5.77 -5.96
CA ALA A 90 -12.30 -6.40 -7.24
C ALA A 90 -12.15 -7.92 -7.14
N ALA A 91 -11.41 -8.38 -6.12
CA ALA A 91 -11.12 -9.80 -5.92
C ALA A 91 -12.24 -10.55 -5.19
N LYS A 92 -12.99 -9.88 -4.29
CA LYS A 92 -14.08 -10.42 -3.48
C LYS A 92 -13.68 -11.71 -2.74
N PRO A 93 -12.61 -11.68 -1.92
CA PRO A 93 -12.19 -12.86 -1.18
C PRO A 93 -13.27 -13.26 -0.17
N ARG A 94 -13.47 -14.56 0.02
CA ARG A 94 -14.36 -15.11 1.04
C ARG A 94 -13.62 -15.25 2.38
N THR A 95 -12.34 -15.62 2.31
CA THR A 95 -11.48 -15.79 3.48
C THR A 95 -10.11 -15.16 3.21
N ALA A 96 -9.63 -14.37 4.16
CA ALA A 96 -8.31 -13.78 4.12
C ALA A 96 -7.50 -14.11 5.38
N LEU A 97 -6.18 -14.29 5.23
CA LEU A 97 -5.24 -14.52 6.33
C LEU A 97 -4.38 -13.27 6.54
N LEU A 98 -4.31 -12.81 7.80
CA LEU A 98 -3.50 -11.67 8.22
C LEU A 98 -2.54 -12.08 9.33
N PRO A 99 -1.27 -11.60 9.36
CA PRO A 99 -0.49 -11.63 10.58
C PRO A 99 -1.10 -10.67 11.62
N ALA A 100 -1.03 -11.01 12.89
CA ALA A 100 -1.55 -10.18 13.98
C ALA A 100 -0.48 -10.01 15.07
N PRO A 101 -0.05 -8.76 15.36
CA PRO A 101 -0.59 -7.49 14.85
C PRO A 101 -0.11 -7.13 13.45
N THR A 102 -0.94 -6.39 12.69
CA THR A 102 -0.58 -5.76 11.42
C THR A 102 -1.42 -4.49 11.19
N PHE A 103 -1.30 -3.85 10.04
CA PHE A 103 -2.02 -2.62 9.71
C PHE A 103 -3.55 -2.84 9.65
N ALA A 104 -4.29 -2.04 10.42
CA ALA A 104 -5.72 -2.26 10.68
C ALA A 104 -6.60 -2.16 9.42
N GLU A 105 -6.18 -1.38 8.41
CA GLU A 105 -6.98 -1.16 7.20
C GLU A 105 -7.15 -2.43 6.35
N TYR A 106 -6.30 -3.44 6.50
CA TYR A 106 -6.51 -4.71 5.78
C TYR A 106 -7.79 -5.38 6.26
N ALA A 107 -7.94 -5.54 7.58
CA ALA A 107 -9.15 -6.11 8.16
C ALA A 107 -10.38 -5.25 7.85
N ALA A 108 -10.26 -3.91 8.02
CA ALA A 108 -11.36 -2.98 7.74
C ALA A 108 -11.85 -3.09 6.29
N ALA A 109 -10.95 -3.13 5.31
CA ALA A 109 -11.33 -3.29 3.90
C ALA A 109 -12.00 -4.65 3.63
N LEU A 110 -11.42 -5.75 4.15
CA LEU A 110 -11.95 -7.10 4.00
C LEU A 110 -13.36 -7.24 4.58
N GLU A 111 -13.60 -6.68 5.76
CA GLU A 111 -14.91 -6.67 6.43
C GLU A 111 -15.98 -5.94 5.60
N THR A 112 -15.63 -4.84 4.90
CA THR A 112 -16.58 -4.13 4.02
C THR A 112 -17.09 -4.98 2.87
N ALA A 113 -16.34 -5.98 2.45
CA ALA A 113 -16.73 -6.93 1.40
C ALA A 113 -17.35 -8.22 1.95
N GLY A 114 -17.54 -8.33 3.25
CA GLY A 114 -18.08 -9.52 3.91
C GLY A 114 -17.10 -10.69 3.96
N CYS A 115 -15.79 -10.42 3.86
CA CYS A 115 -14.75 -11.43 3.94
C CYS A 115 -14.53 -11.89 5.38
N THR A 116 -14.36 -13.20 5.57
CA THR A 116 -13.94 -13.76 6.86
C THR A 116 -12.43 -13.54 7.05
N VAL A 117 -12.08 -12.78 8.09
CA VAL A 117 -10.68 -12.49 8.41
C VAL A 117 -10.15 -13.48 9.44
N ARG A 118 -9.09 -14.21 9.10
CA ARG A 118 -8.35 -15.09 10.00
C ARG A 118 -7.05 -14.40 10.41
N GLY A 119 -6.82 -14.26 11.70
CA GLY A 119 -5.58 -13.70 12.26
C GLY A 119 -4.63 -14.81 12.71
N GLN A 120 -3.39 -14.82 12.21
CA GLN A 120 -2.31 -15.61 12.75
C GLN A 120 -1.49 -14.75 13.71
N PHE A 121 -1.58 -15.05 15.03
CA PHE A 121 -0.88 -14.27 16.04
C PHE A 121 0.63 -14.49 15.96
N LEU A 122 1.37 -13.38 15.78
CA LEU A 122 2.83 -13.34 15.88
C LEU A 122 3.24 -13.37 17.36
N ARG A 123 4.35 -14.04 17.67
CA ARG A 123 4.75 -14.28 19.05
C ARG A 123 5.85 -13.31 19.50
N GLU A 124 5.71 -12.78 20.70
CA GLU A 124 6.71 -11.89 21.31
C GLU A 124 8.09 -12.57 21.42
N ILE A 125 8.13 -13.87 21.76
CA ILE A 125 9.37 -14.65 21.85
C ILE A 125 10.11 -14.75 20.49
N GLU A 126 9.44 -14.49 19.37
CA GLU A 126 9.98 -14.44 18.03
C GLU A 126 10.11 -12.99 17.53
N ASP A 127 10.06 -12.03 18.45
CA ASP A 127 10.09 -10.59 18.16
C ASP A 127 9.01 -10.18 17.14
N PHE A 128 7.85 -10.82 17.19
CA PHE A 128 6.73 -10.62 16.25
C PHE A 128 7.12 -10.81 14.78
N ALA A 129 8.12 -11.64 14.50
CA ALA A 129 8.49 -11.98 13.13
C ALA A 129 7.48 -12.93 12.48
N VAL A 130 7.28 -12.78 11.16
CA VAL A 130 6.58 -13.78 10.35
C VAL A 130 7.49 -14.99 10.18
N THR A 131 6.98 -16.19 10.47
CA THR A 131 7.72 -17.45 10.43
C THR A 131 7.03 -18.47 9.52
N GLU A 132 7.63 -19.65 9.37
CA GLU A 132 7.05 -20.79 8.65
C GLU A 132 5.64 -21.18 9.16
N ALA A 133 5.32 -20.87 10.43
CA ALA A 133 4.00 -21.09 10.98
C ALA A 133 2.93 -20.26 10.27
N PHE A 134 3.26 -19.05 9.81
CA PHE A 134 2.36 -18.21 9.02
C PHE A 134 2.12 -18.81 7.62
N ILE A 135 3.18 -19.31 6.97
CA ILE A 135 3.06 -19.98 5.67
C ILE A 135 2.17 -21.21 5.78
N SER A 136 2.37 -22.01 6.83
CA SER A 136 1.58 -23.23 7.10
C SER A 136 0.10 -22.95 7.39
N ALA A 137 -0.24 -21.73 7.83
CA ALA A 137 -1.62 -21.31 8.06
C ALA A 137 -2.40 -20.98 6.77
N VAL A 138 -1.72 -20.83 5.63
CA VAL A 138 -2.36 -20.67 4.31
C VAL A 138 -2.84 -22.05 3.84
N ASP A 139 -4.14 -22.19 3.62
CA ASP A 139 -4.80 -23.43 3.20
C ASP A 139 -5.68 -23.21 1.95
N GLU A 140 -6.38 -24.24 1.52
CA GLU A 140 -7.23 -24.25 0.32
C GLU A 140 -8.48 -23.34 0.46
N ASP A 141 -8.84 -22.97 1.69
CA ASP A 141 -9.95 -22.02 1.96
C ASP A 141 -9.47 -20.56 1.96
N THR A 142 -8.16 -20.31 1.85
CA THR A 142 -7.58 -18.96 1.84
C THR A 142 -7.64 -18.37 0.43
N ASP A 143 -8.37 -17.26 0.27
CA ASP A 143 -8.45 -16.55 -1.02
C ASP A 143 -7.43 -15.39 -1.10
N MET A 144 -7.02 -14.80 0.05
CA MET A 144 -6.13 -13.64 0.08
C MET A 144 -5.26 -13.65 1.34
N VAL A 145 -4.00 -13.23 1.17
CA VAL A 145 -3.03 -13.08 2.28
C VAL A 145 -2.43 -11.69 2.20
N PHE A 146 -2.40 -10.95 3.33
CA PHE A 146 -1.66 -9.70 3.43
C PHE A 146 -0.37 -9.88 4.21
N LEU A 147 0.69 -9.22 3.73
CA LEU A 147 1.97 -9.12 4.40
C LEU A 147 2.46 -7.67 4.33
N CYS A 148 2.60 -7.00 5.47
CA CYS A 148 3.17 -5.66 5.56
C CYS A 148 4.68 -5.75 5.70
N GLN A 149 5.44 -5.02 4.87
CA GLN A 149 6.87 -5.22 4.68
C GLN A 149 7.62 -3.87 4.59
N PRO A 150 8.33 -3.43 5.63
CA PRO A 150 8.29 -3.90 7.01
C PRO A 150 6.92 -3.81 7.66
N ASN A 151 6.65 -4.68 8.64
CA ASN A 151 5.32 -4.74 9.26
C ASN A 151 5.03 -3.51 10.13
N ASN A 152 3.86 -2.94 9.98
CA ASN A 152 3.32 -1.95 10.89
C ASN A 152 2.29 -2.64 11.83
N PRO A 153 2.48 -2.69 13.17
CA PRO A 153 3.31 -1.77 13.96
C PRO A 153 4.69 -2.32 14.39
N THR A 154 5.04 -3.58 14.11
CA THR A 154 6.17 -4.25 14.74
C THR A 154 7.54 -3.81 14.19
N GLY A 155 7.58 -3.24 12.98
CA GLY A 155 8.81 -2.86 12.29
C GLY A 155 9.58 -4.05 11.71
N GLN A 156 9.09 -5.28 11.89
CA GLN A 156 9.78 -6.49 11.45
C GLN A 156 9.77 -6.62 9.93
N LEU A 157 10.95 -6.94 9.39
CA LEU A 157 11.16 -7.24 7.97
C LEU A 157 11.15 -8.75 7.77
N THR A 158 10.25 -9.22 6.90
CA THR A 158 10.24 -10.63 6.50
C THR A 158 11.31 -10.88 5.44
N PRO A 159 12.23 -11.85 5.63
CA PRO A 159 13.24 -12.20 4.63
C PRO A 159 12.60 -12.54 3.27
N LEU A 160 13.21 -12.07 2.16
CA LEU A 160 12.66 -12.27 0.81
C LEU A 160 12.44 -13.76 0.48
N ALA A 161 13.31 -14.66 0.94
CA ALA A 161 13.14 -16.09 0.77
C ALA A 161 11.85 -16.62 1.43
N LEU A 162 11.46 -16.05 2.57
CA LEU A 162 10.21 -16.41 3.24
C LEU A 162 8.98 -15.81 2.52
N VAL A 163 9.12 -14.59 1.95
CA VAL A 163 8.09 -13.99 1.08
C VAL A 163 7.87 -14.85 -0.17
N GLU A 164 8.96 -15.35 -0.78
CA GLU A 164 8.90 -16.27 -1.93
C GLU A 164 8.22 -17.58 -1.57
N ALA A 165 8.58 -18.20 -0.43
CA ALA A 165 7.92 -19.42 0.05
C ALA A 165 6.42 -19.19 0.33
N LEU A 166 6.05 -18.02 0.90
CA LEU A 166 4.66 -17.66 1.11
C LEU A 166 3.91 -17.49 -0.21
N LEU A 167 4.55 -16.87 -1.23
CA LEU A 167 3.95 -16.73 -2.56
C LEU A 167 3.70 -18.10 -3.20
N HIS A 168 4.69 -19.02 -3.17
CA HIS A 168 4.51 -20.37 -3.69
C HIS A 168 3.37 -21.13 -2.97
N ARG A 169 3.23 -20.92 -1.64
CA ARG A 169 2.11 -21.50 -0.90
C ARG A 169 0.77 -20.90 -1.34
N CYS A 170 0.70 -19.57 -1.52
CA CYS A 170 -0.49 -18.91 -2.06
C CYS A 170 -0.85 -19.40 -3.46
N GLU A 171 0.13 -19.56 -4.36
CA GLU A 171 -0.08 -20.12 -5.70
C GLU A 171 -0.66 -21.52 -5.65
N ALA A 172 -0.11 -22.39 -4.78
CA ALA A 172 -0.59 -23.77 -4.61
C ALA A 172 -2.05 -23.85 -4.13
N CYS A 173 -2.51 -22.84 -3.37
CA CYS A 173 -3.89 -22.75 -2.86
C CYS A 173 -4.81 -21.89 -3.75
N GLY A 174 -4.27 -21.24 -4.79
CA GLY A 174 -5.04 -20.28 -5.62
C GLY A 174 -5.29 -18.95 -4.93
N ALA A 175 -4.60 -18.66 -3.83
CA ALA A 175 -4.71 -17.41 -3.08
C ALA A 175 -3.92 -16.27 -3.72
N LEU A 176 -4.34 -15.03 -3.46
CA LEU A 176 -3.59 -13.82 -3.82
C LEU A 176 -2.73 -13.36 -2.65
N LEU A 177 -1.42 -13.14 -2.88
CA LEU A 177 -0.52 -12.52 -1.91
C LEU A 177 -0.45 -11.02 -2.15
N VAL A 178 -0.74 -10.23 -1.12
CA VAL A 178 -0.63 -8.77 -1.09
C VAL A 178 0.54 -8.39 -0.21
N VAL A 179 1.61 -7.84 -0.80
CA VAL A 179 2.78 -7.35 -0.07
C VAL A 179 2.73 -5.82 -0.02
N ASP A 180 2.57 -5.27 1.17
CA ASP A 180 2.55 -3.83 1.38
C ASP A 180 3.94 -3.30 1.70
N GLU A 181 4.59 -2.69 0.72
CA GLU A 181 5.93 -2.11 0.80
C GLU A 181 5.93 -0.59 1.06
N CYS A 182 4.85 -0.03 1.62
CA CYS A 182 4.76 1.43 1.87
C CYS A 182 5.87 1.97 2.80
N PHE A 183 6.50 1.11 3.61
CA PHE A 183 7.63 1.46 4.48
C PHE A 183 8.99 0.97 3.97
N LEU A 184 9.03 0.17 2.92
CA LEU A 184 10.27 -0.48 2.48
C LEU A 184 11.35 0.52 2.05
N ASP A 185 10.95 1.63 1.42
CA ASP A 185 11.87 2.65 0.91
C ASP A 185 12.63 3.43 2.02
N PHE A 186 12.26 3.26 3.30
CA PHE A 186 13.07 3.73 4.43
C PHE A 186 14.36 2.93 4.62
N LEU A 187 14.46 1.75 4.03
CA LEU A 187 15.62 0.88 4.15
C LEU A 187 16.63 1.15 3.02
N PRO A 188 17.95 1.22 3.32
CA PRO A 188 18.98 1.52 2.32
C PRO A 188 19.06 0.52 1.16
N GLN A 189 18.56 -0.71 1.36
CA GLN A 189 18.60 -1.80 0.38
C GLN A 189 17.21 -2.18 -0.13
N SER A 190 16.26 -1.22 -0.16
CA SER A 190 14.87 -1.45 -0.54
C SER A 190 14.71 -2.22 -1.86
N GLU A 191 15.51 -1.90 -2.87
CA GLU A 191 15.49 -2.57 -4.19
C GLU A 191 15.82 -4.08 -4.10
N VAL A 192 16.74 -4.47 -3.19
CA VAL A 192 17.13 -5.87 -3.01
C VAL A 192 16.10 -6.63 -2.20
N LEU A 193 15.45 -5.94 -1.26
CA LEU A 193 14.49 -6.49 -0.31
C LEU A 193 13.07 -6.57 -0.88
N SER A 194 12.79 -5.85 -1.97
CA SER A 194 11.46 -5.80 -2.58
C SER A 194 11.05 -7.14 -3.19
N ALA A 195 9.79 -7.51 -2.97
CA ALA A 195 9.11 -8.62 -3.63
C ALA A 195 8.94 -8.41 -5.16
N LYS A 196 9.34 -7.25 -5.70
CA LYS A 196 9.28 -6.92 -7.13
C LYS A 196 9.96 -7.96 -8.03
N LYS A 197 10.99 -8.66 -7.54
CA LYS A 197 11.64 -9.77 -8.23
C LYS A 197 10.72 -10.96 -8.52
N LEU A 198 9.63 -11.06 -7.76
CA LEU A 198 8.63 -12.14 -7.87
C LEU A 198 7.41 -11.71 -8.70
N LEU A 199 7.42 -10.51 -9.28
CA LEU A 199 6.25 -9.90 -9.96
C LEU A 199 5.79 -10.65 -11.22
N ALA A 200 6.57 -11.62 -11.71
CA ALA A 200 6.13 -12.51 -12.78
C ALA A 200 4.91 -13.38 -12.37
N SER A 201 4.72 -13.62 -11.07
CA SER A 201 3.57 -14.34 -10.55
C SER A 201 2.29 -13.49 -10.65
N PRO A 202 1.21 -14.00 -11.29
CA PRO A 202 -0.08 -13.32 -11.35
C PRO A 202 -0.81 -13.33 -9.99
N ASN A 203 -0.33 -14.08 -9.01
CA ASN A 203 -0.86 -14.18 -7.66
C ASN A 203 -0.20 -13.18 -6.69
N LEU A 204 0.68 -12.29 -7.19
CA LEU A 204 1.33 -11.26 -6.38
C LEU A 204 0.82 -9.86 -6.75
N ILE A 205 0.48 -9.07 -5.73
CA ILE A 205 0.32 -7.63 -5.84
C ILE A 205 1.17 -6.93 -4.79
N ILE A 206 1.89 -5.88 -5.19
CA ILE A 206 2.74 -5.09 -4.31
C ILE A 206 2.12 -3.70 -4.19
N LEU A 207 1.92 -3.21 -2.95
CA LEU A 207 1.44 -1.87 -2.67
C LEU A 207 2.60 -0.96 -2.32
N LYS A 208 2.61 0.25 -2.86
CA LYS A 208 3.59 1.30 -2.57
C LYS A 208 2.91 2.66 -2.39
N ALA A 209 3.51 3.54 -1.58
CA ALA A 209 2.96 4.87 -1.34
C ALA A 209 4.05 5.92 -1.14
N PHE A 210 3.79 7.12 -1.62
CA PHE A 210 4.61 8.29 -1.36
C PHE A 210 4.30 8.97 -0.01
N THR A 211 3.30 8.47 0.70
CA THR A 211 2.76 9.03 1.94
C THR A 211 3.80 9.14 3.05
N LYS A 212 4.65 8.12 3.19
CA LYS A 212 5.50 7.92 4.36
C LYS A 212 6.87 8.56 4.20
N LEU A 213 7.74 8.00 3.38
CA LEU A 213 9.12 8.47 3.18
C LEU A 213 9.16 9.91 2.62
N TYR A 214 8.29 10.21 1.67
CA TYR A 214 8.29 11.50 0.97
C TYR A 214 7.38 12.57 1.60
N GLY A 215 6.83 12.30 2.80
CA GLY A 215 6.03 13.28 3.51
C GLY A 215 4.75 13.72 2.78
N MET A 216 4.22 12.90 1.85
CA MET A 216 3.07 13.24 1.00
C MET A 216 1.74 12.75 1.60
N ALA A 217 1.63 12.68 2.92
CA ALA A 217 0.44 12.17 3.61
C ALA A 217 -0.84 12.93 3.25
N GLY A 218 -0.76 14.26 3.17
CA GLY A 218 -1.89 15.13 2.83
C GLY A 218 -2.23 15.15 1.33
N VAL A 219 -1.30 14.74 0.46
CA VAL A 219 -1.46 14.80 -1.01
C VAL A 219 -2.08 13.51 -1.57
N ARG A 220 -1.94 12.40 -0.85
CA ARG A 220 -2.63 11.15 -1.13
C ARG A 220 -2.24 10.48 -2.45
N LEU A 221 -1.02 9.99 -2.59
CA LEU A 221 -0.56 9.23 -3.75
C LEU A 221 -0.03 7.86 -3.34
N GLY A 222 -0.50 6.82 -4.03
CA GLY A 222 0.01 5.46 -3.95
C GLY A 222 -0.16 4.75 -5.29
N TYR A 223 0.48 3.61 -5.43
CA TYR A 223 0.34 2.75 -6.60
C TYR A 223 0.51 1.29 -6.20
N CYS A 224 0.06 0.38 -7.05
CA CYS A 224 0.38 -1.03 -6.93
C CYS A 224 1.06 -1.54 -8.20
N LEU A 225 1.81 -2.63 -8.01
CA LEU A 225 2.47 -3.39 -9.07
C LEU A 225 1.84 -4.79 -9.12
N CYS A 226 1.41 -5.24 -10.30
CA CYS A 226 0.83 -6.57 -10.49
C CYS A 226 0.95 -6.98 -11.97
N SER A 227 1.34 -8.22 -12.24
CA SER A 227 1.36 -8.74 -13.61
C SER A 227 0.00 -9.25 -14.10
N ASN A 228 -0.98 -9.39 -13.21
CA ASN A 228 -2.35 -9.78 -13.54
C ASN A 228 -3.16 -8.57 -14.01
N ILE A 229 -3.10 -8.27 -15.31
CA ILE A 229 -3.78 -7.12 -15.92
C ILE A 229 -5.30 -7.19 -15.70
N ALA A 230 -5.89 -8.38 -15.78
CA ALA A 230 -7.34 -8.55 -15.58
C ALA A 230 -7.76 -8.17 -14.13
N LEU A 231 -6.90 -8.39 -13.15
CA LEU A 231 -7.12 -7.94 -11.77
C LEU A 231 -7.02 -6.41 -11.69
N LEU A 232 -5.99 -5.81 -12.31
CA LEU A 232 -5.82 -4.36 -12.32
C LEU A 232 -7.01 -3.65 -12.99
N ASP A 233 -7.55 -4.20 -14.09
CA ASP A 233 -8.73 -3.66 -14.75
C ASP A 233 -9.96 -3.70 -13.84
N LYS A 234 -10.16 -4.80 -13.11
CA LYS A 234 -11.23 -4.91 -12.10
C LYS A 234 -11.05 -3.91 -10.96
N MET A 235 -9.81 -3.71 -10.49
CA MET A 235 -9.50 -2.71 -9.46
C MET A 235 -9.74 -1.28 -9.97
N GLN A 236 -9.39 -0.99 -11.23
CA GLN A 236 -9.70 0.30 -11.87
C GLN A 236 -11.22 0.53 -11.90
N ALA A 237 -12.00 -0.48 -12.29
CA ALA A 237 -13.45 -0.41 -12.34
C ALA A 237 -14.13 -0.34 -10.96
N ALA A 238 -13.50 -0.87 -9.91
CA ALA A 238 -14.00 -0.84 -8.54
C ALA A 238 -13.86 0.54 -7.86
N GLY A 239 -13.09 1.46 -8.44
CA GLY A 239 -12.86 2.79 -7.90
C GLY A 239 -13.47 3.90 -8.74
N GLN A 240 -13.35 5.14 -8.26
CA GLN A 240 -13.76 6.31 -9.05
C GLN A 240 -12.71 6.64 -10.14
N PRO A 241 -13.13 7.24 -11.28
CA PRO A 241 -12.21 7.47 -12.41
C PRO A 241 -11.11 8.49 -12.14
N TRP A 242 -11.30 9.46 -11.25
CA TRP A 242 -10.36 10.57 -10.96
C TRP A 242 -9.76 10.47 -9.55
N ALA A 243 -9.36 9.29 -9.12
CA ALA A 243 -8.85 9.06 -7.77
C ALA A 243 -7.55 9.81 -7.47
N VAL A 244 -6.73 10.08 -8.49
CA VAL A 244 -5.46 10.80 -8.35
C VAL A 244 -5.63 12.22 -8.89
N SER A 245 -5.31 13.21 -8.05
CA SER A 245 -5.39 14.64 -8.43
C SER A 245 -4.41 14.98 -9.56
N CYS A 246 -4.79 15.92 -10.44
CA CYS A 246 -3.91 16.47 -11.48
C CYS A 246 -2.62 17.11 -10.90
N LEU A 247 -2.66 17.55 -9.66
CA LEU A 247 -1.51 18.12 -8.95
C LEU A 247 -0.35 17.13 -8.77
N LEU A 248 -0.59 15.83 -8.98
CA LEU A 248 0.37 14.75 -8.75
C LEU A 248 1.01 14.21 -10.04
N TYR A 249 0.51 14.56 -11.23
CA TYR A 249 1.02 14.01 -12.50
C TYR A 249 2.36 14.60 -12.93
N THR A 250 2.64 15.82 -12.49
CA THR A 250 3.87 16.56 -12.84
C THR A 250 4.90 16.53 -11.71
N SER A 251 4.59 15.87 -10.61
CA SER A 251 5.53 15.72 -9.50
C SER A 251 6.82 15.07 -10.05
N PRO A 252 8.00 15.71 -9.91
CA PRO A 252 9.25 15.05 -10.25
C PRO A 252 9.41 13.82 -9.35
N SER A 253 10.17 12.84 -9.84
CA SER A 253 10.61 11.75 -8.97
C SER A 253 11.26 12.36 -7.72
N PRO A 254 10.95 11.88 -6.52
CA PRO A 254 11.59 12.40 -5.30
C PRO A 254 13.12 12.23 -5.27
N ARG A 255 13.69 11.55 -6.26
CA ARG A 255 15.14 11.36 -6.44
C ARG A 255 15.76 12.34 -7.43
N ASP A 256 14.97 13.19 -8.10
CA ASP A 256 15.42 14.30 -8.93
C ASP A 256 15.51 15.59 -8.07
#